data_efdf146930f0230fc17bd9e1fe853d3f
#
_entry.id   efdf146930f0230fc17bd9e1fe853d3f
#
_cell.length_a   1.000
_cell.length_b   1.000
_cell.length_c   1.000
_cell.angle_alpha   90.00
_cell.angle_beta   90.00
_cell.angle_gamma   90.00
#
_symmetry.space_group_name_H-M   'P 1'
#
loop_
_entity.id
_entity.type
_entity.pdbx_description
1 polymer ?
#
loop_
_entity_poly.entity_id
_entity_poly.type
_entity_poly.pdbx_seq_one_letter_code
_entity_poly.pdbx_strand_id
1 'polypeptide(L)' 'MKVTYDPRTDTLTVILKEGVTVAESDEGKPGVILDFDAHGDLLSLEILDASKRVTDARGIEYRWAE' A
#
# COMPACT_ATOMS: atom_id res chain seq x y z
N MET A 1 11.19 2.22 -1.45
CA MET A 1 9.72 2.34 -1.37
C MET A 1 9.18 2.64 -2.75
N LYS A 2 8.04 2.03 -3.06
CA LYS A 2 7.46 2.14 -4.39
C LYS A 2 5.95 2.32 -4.27
N VAL A 3 5.40 3.30 -4.97
CA VAL A 3 3.97 3.57 -4.95
C VAL A 3 3.43 3.43 -6.37
N THR A 4 2.37 2.66 -6.52
CA THR A 4 1.74 2.40 -7.82
C THR A 4 0.23 2.60 -7.69
N TYR A 5 -0.33 3.34 -8.64
CA TYR A 5 -1.78 3.44 -8.77
C TYR A 5 -2.21 2.81 -10.08
N ASP A 6 -3.12 1.83 -9.99
CA ASP A 6 -3.70 1.18 -11.18
C ASP A 6 -5.12 1.72 -11.39
N PRO A 7 -5.33 2.57 -12.43
CA PRO A 7 -6.65 3.14 -12.67
C PRO A 7 -7.68 2.12 -13.16
N ARG A 8 -7.24 0.98 -13.69
CA ARG A 8 -8.18 -0.05 -14.17
C ARG A 8 -8.89 -0.75 -13.02
N THR A 9 -8.18 -0.95 -11.92
CA THR A 9 -8.74 -1.61 -10.73
C THR A 9 -9.00 -0.62 -9.60
N ASP A 10 -8.62 0.66 -9.79
CA ASP A 10 -8.71 1.69 -8.76
C ASP A 10 -8.00 1.26 -7.48
N THR A 11 -6.80 0.69 -7.63
CA THR A 11 -6.01 0.17 -6.53
C THR A 11 -4.72 0.96 -6.37
N LEU A 12 -4.46 1.43 -5.15
CA LEU A 12 -3.22 2.07 -4.77
C LEU A 12 -2.38 1.06 -3.98
N THR A 13 -1.15 0.83 -4.42
CA THR A 13 -0.22 -0.10 -3.76
C THR A 13 1.01 0.66 -3.30
N VAL A 14 1.39 0.47 -2.03
CA VAL A 14 2.61 1.03 -1.47
C VAL A 14 3.49 -0.12 -1.02
N ILE A 15 4.68 -0.24 -1.61
CA ILE A 15 5.65 -1.26 -1.25
C ILE A 15 6.75 -0.60 -0.42
N LEU A 16 6.81 -0.97 0.85
CA LEU A 16 7.75 -0.37 1.81
C LEU A 16 9.08 -1.12 1.82
N LYS A 17 9.05 -2.45 1.70
CA LYS A 17 10.25 -3.29 1.65
C LYS A 17 10.16 -4.20 0.43
N GLU A 18 11.19 -4.19 -0.39
CA GLU A 18 11.24 -5.00 -1.61
C GLU A 18 12.15 -6.21 -1.39
N GLY A 19 11.92 -7.27 -2.18
CA GLY A 19 12.75 -8.46 -2.14
C GLY A 19 12.54 -9.34 -0.92
N VAL A 20 11.43 -9.19 -0.20
CA VAL A 20 11.12 -9.97 0.99
C VAL A 20 9.81 -10.72 0.76
N THR A 21 9.77 -11.97 1.22
CA THR A 21 8.60 -12.82 1.04
C THR A 21 7.48 -12.45 2.01
N VAL A 22 6.26 -12.38 1.51
CA VAL A 22 5.08 -12.17 2.35
C VAL A 22 4.82 -13.43 3.17
N ALA A 23 4.75 -13.26 4.49
CA ALA A 23 4.41 -14.35 5.41
C ALA A 23 2.95 -14.32 5.84
N GLU A 24 2.35 -13.13 5.88
CA GLU A 24 0.99 -12.97 6.37
C GLU A 24 0.34 -11.75 5.71
N SER A 25 -0.94 -11.87 5.39
CA SER A 25 -1.75 -10.77 4.87
C SER A 25 -2.96 -10.58 5.77
N ASP A 26 -3.34 -9.34 5.99
CA ASP A 26 -4.46 -8.98 6.86
C ASP A 26 -5.32 -7.93 6.19
N GLU A 27 -6.63 -8.16 6.20
CA GLU A 27 -7.62 -7.19 5.73
C GLU A 27 -8.55 -6.85 6.89
N GLY A 28 -8.01 -6.20 7.93
CA GLY A 28 -8.76 -5.83 9.12
C GLY A 28 -9.86 -4.82 8.84
N LYS A 29 -9.68 -3.97 7.82
CA LYS A 29 -10.70 -3.06 7.32
C LYS A 29 -10.98 -3.43 5.87
N PRO A 30 -12.26 -3.52 5.44
CA PRO A 30 -12.56 -3.85 4.04
C PRO A 30 -11.85 -2.92 3.06
N GLY A 31 -11.15 -3.51 2.10
CA GLY A 31 -10.45 -2.76 1.06
C GLY A 31 -9.10 -2.21 1.46
N VAL A 32 -8.60 -2.52 2.65
CA VAL A 32 -7.25 -2.14 3.09
C VAL A 32 -6.49 -3.42 3.45
N ILE A 33 -5.55 -3.81 2.61
CA ILE A 33 -4.82 -5.07 2.74
C ILE A 33 -3.39 -4.77 3.17
N LEU A 34 -2.95 -5.37 4.27
CA LEU A 34 -1.60 -5.21 4.81
C LEU A 34 -0.84 -6.52 4.69
N ASP A 35 0.38 -6.46 4.14
CA ASP A 35 1.25 -7.63 4.01
C ASP A 35 2.43 -7.49 4.96
N PHE A 36 2.75 -8.58 5.66
CA PHE A 36 3.81 -8.61 6.66
C PHE A 36 4.82 -9.72 6.34
N ASP A 37 6.07 -9.52 6.73
CA ASP A 37 7.10 -10.55 6.62
C ASP A 37 7.09 -11.47 7.84
N ALA A 38 8.02 -12.44 7.88
CA ALA A 38 8.12 -13.41 8.97
C ALA A 38 8.49 -12.78 10.31
N HIS A 39 9.04 -11.58 10.30
CA HIS A 39 9.40 -10.84 11.52
C HIS A 39 8.26 -9.94 12.01
N GLY A 40 7.15 -9.87 11.26
CA GLY A 40 6.03 -9.00 11.60
C GLY A 40 6.19 -7.57 11.10
N ASP A 41 7.17 -7.30 10.25
CA ASP A 41 7.34 -5.98 9.65
C ASP A 41 6.37 -5.80 8.48
N LEU A 42 5.80 -4.61 8.36
CA LEU A 42 4.91 -4.28 7.26
C LEU A 42 5.73 -4.15 5.97
N LEU A 43 5.40 -4.99 4.99
CA LEU A 43 6.05 -4.97 3.67
C LEU A 43 5.37 -4.04 2.70
N SER A 44 4.04 -4.09 2.66
CA SER A 44 3.27 -3.36 1.67
C SER A 44 1.84 -3.19 2.14
N LEU A 45 1.14 -2.27 1.50
CA LEU A 45 -0.28 -2.11 1.70
C LEU A 45 -0.97 -1.85 0.37
N GLU A 46 -2.22 -2.28 0.25
CA GLU A 46 -3.06 -2.03 -0.90
C GLU A 46 -4.35 -1.37 -0.44
N ILE A 47 -4.77 -0.34 -1.15
CA ILE A 47 -6.04 0.33 -0.91
C ILE A 47 -6.91 0.14 -2.14
N LEU A 48 -8.00 -0.61 -1.98
CA LEU A 48 -9.00 -0.82 -3.02
C LEU A 48 -9.97 0.36 -3.02
N ASP A 49 -10.58 0.66 -4.16
CA ASP A 49 -11.42 1.84 -4.33
C ASP A 49 -10.68 3.11 -3.92
N ALA A 50 -9.43 3.22 -4.32
CA ALA A 50 -8.53 4.27 -3.84
C ALA A 50 -9.02 5.68 -4.15
N SER A 51 -9.65 5.89 -5.31
CA SER A 51 -10.15 7.21 -5.68
C SER A 51 -11.21 7.74 -4.72
N LYS A 52 -11.87 6.85 -3.97
CA LYS A 52 -12.89 7.21 -2.99
C LYS A 52 -12.34 7.36 -1.58
N ARG A 53 -11.10 6.92 -1.36
CA ARG A 53 -10.52 6.82 -0.03
C ARG A 53 -9.37 7.76 0.21
N VAL A 54 -8.63 8.14 -0.84
CA VAL A 54 -7.49 9.04 -0.71
C VAL A 54 -7.81 10.35 -1.41
N THR A 55 -7.14 11.42 -1.01
CA THR A 55 -7.38 12.76 -1.53
C THR A 55 -7.11 12.85 -3.03
N ASP A 56 -6.02 12.25 -3.49
CA ASP A 56 -5.65 12.26 -4.90
C ASP A 56 -4.86 10.99 -5.21
N ALA A 57 -5.56 10.03 -5.85
CA ALA A 57 -4.94 8.74 -6.17
C ALA A 57 -3.88 8.85 -7.28
N ARG A 58 -3.89 9.93 -8.05
CA ARG A 58 -2.95 10.12 -9.17
C ARG A 58 -1.70 10.86 -8.79
N GLY A 59 -1.66 11.44 -7.60
CA GLY A 59 -0.53 12.22 -7.16
C GLY A 59 -0.10 11.88 -5.76
N ILE A 60 1.18 12.01 -5.50
CA ILE A 60 1.75 11.81 -4.18
C ILE A 60 2.71 12.95 -3.89
N GLU A 61 2.62 13.49 -2.69
CA GLU A 61 3.59 14.46 -2.21
C GLU A 61 4.47 13.77 -1.18
N TYR A 62 5.76 13.74 -1.46
CA TYR A 62 6.75 13.18 -0.55
C TYR A 62 7.64 14.30 -0.03
N ARG A 63 7.76 14.40 1.27
CA ARG A 63 8.61 15.41 1.90
C ARG A 63 9.56 14.78 2.89
N TRP A 64 10.78 15.25 2.86
CA TRP A 64 11.76 14.95 3.89
C TRP A 64 11.72 16.10 4.90
N ALA A 65 11.10 15.84 6.07
CA ALA A 65 10.99 16.82 7.14
C ALA A 65 12.29 16.84 7.95
N GLU A 66 12.73 18.03 8.29
CA GLU A 66 13.93 18.23 9.11
C GLU A 66 13.58 18.75 10.49
#